data_c42bfd5379560c15fc620714c3d5cad7
#
_entry.id   c42bfd5379560c15fc620714c3d5cad7
#
_cell.length_a   1.000
_cell.length_b   1.000
_cell.length_c   1.000
_cell.angle_alpha   90.00
_cell.angle_beta   90.00
_cell.angle_gamma   90.00
#
_symmetry.space_group_name_H-M   'P 1'
#
loop_
_entity.id
_entity.type
_entity.pdbx_description
1 polymer ?
#
loop_
_entity_poly.entity_id
_entity_poly.type
_entity_poly.pdbx_seq_one_letter_code
_entity_poly.pdbx_strand_id
1 'polypeptide(L)'
;GSIRAPQWVKGGIALGPKPRSYKYTVNKKERRLAIKSLLSSKVLENELTVVDTFGFDSIKTKQMVNALTNLKVEGKTLVLLPEKNENVQKSARNIEGVKTSLVNTINVYDLLKYKNLVVTLDTVKKLEEVYA
;
A
#
# COMPACT_ATOMS: atom_id res chain seq x y z
N GLY A 1 14.06 30.35 44.78
CA GLY A 1 14.18 29.52 43.63
C GLY A 1 14.42 28.07 43.92
N SER A 2 14.04 27.21 42.99
CA SER A 2 14.30 25.77 43.08
C SER A 2 15.57 25.38 42.31
N ILE A 3 16.37 24.48 42.86
CA ILE A 3 17.52 23.89 42.18
C ILE A 3 17.11 23.00 41.00
N ARG A 4 15.82 22.68 40.85
CA ARG A 4 15.23 21.89 39.77
C ARG A 4 14.41 22.74 38.81
N ALA A 5 14.63 24.04 38.79
CA ALA A 5 13.96 24.92 37.82
C ALA A 5 14.44 24.57 36.38
N PRO A 6 13.61 24.84 35.36
CA PRO A 6 13.90 24.42 33.96
C PRO A 6 15.20 24.98 33.40
N GLN A 7 15.73 26.08 33.89
CA GLN A 7 16.99 26.69 33.45
C GLN A 7 18.24 25.97 33.98
N TRP A 8 18.10 25.07 34.94
CA TRP A 8 19.22 24.34 35.55
C TRP A 8 19.47 23.00 34.85
N VAL A 9 20.72 22.59 34.80
CA VAL A 9 21.11 21.22 34.40
C VAL A 9 20.44 20.22 35.36
N LYS A 10 19.77 19.20 34.81
CA LYS A 10 18.92 18.26 35.56
C LYS A 10 17.67 18.92 36.22
N GLY A 11 17.27 20.09 35.74
CA GLY A 11 16.03 20.74 36.15
C GLY A 11 14.77 20.13 35.51
N GLY A 12 13.63 20.78 35.73
CA GLY A 12 12.35 20.35 35.14
C GLY A 12 12.26 20.65 33.66
N ILE A 13 11.24 20.07 33.01
CA ILE A 13 10.92 20.26 31.59
C ILE A 13 9.95 21.44 31.47
N ALA A 14 10.36 22.53 30.76
CA ALA A 14 9.49 23.67 30.48
C ALA A 14 8.65 23.49 29.23
N LEU A 15 9.23 23.04 28.13
CA LEU A 15 8.61 22.90 26.82
C LEU A 15 8.76 21.47 26.28
N GLY A 16 8.36 20.52 27.11
CA GLY A 16 8.39 19.10 26.73
C GLY A 16 7.24 18.67 25.81
N PRO A 17 7.34 17.51 25.21
CA PRO A 17 6.28 16.95 24.38
C PRO A 17 5.04 16.66 25.23
N LYS A 18 3.88 17.06 24.74
CA LYS A 18 2.58 16.76 25.36
C LYS A 18 1.85 15.72 24.51
N PRO A 19 1.18 14.72 25.13
CA PRO A 19 0.33 13.80 24.40
C PRO A 19 -0.76 14.57 23.64
N ARG A 20 -0.81 14.37 22.32
CA ARG A 20 -1.86 14.96 21.48
C ARG A 20 -2.22 14.02 20.34
N SER A 21 -3.42 14.15 19.83
CA SER A 21 -3.87 13.44 18.65
C SER A 21 -3.50 14.26 17.39
N TYR A 22 -2.90 13.58 16.42
CA TYR A 22 -2.65 14.13 15.08
C TYR A 22 -3.73 13.67 14.08
N LYS A 23 -4.76 12.98 14.54
CA LYS A 23 -5.82 12.46 13.69
C LYS A 23 -6.70 13.59 13.17
N TYR A 24 -6.82 13.65 11.85
CA TYR A 24 -7.81 14.47 11.17
C TYR A 24 -8.43 13.68 10.01
N THR A 25 -9.56 14.11 9.51
CA THR A 25 -10.29 13.45 8.44
C THR A 25 -10.28 14.29 7.18
N VAL A 26 -10.04 13.61 6.05
CA VAL A 26 -10.12 14.21 4.71
C VAL A 26 -11.48 13.86 4.10
N ASN A 27 -12.05 14.76 3.31
CA ASN A 27 -13.32 14.57 2.63
C ASN A 27 -13.28 13.33 1.71
N LYS A 28 -14.41 12.61 1.62
CA LYS A 28 -14.50 11.39 0.81
C LYS A 28 -14.19 11.64 -0.67
N LYS A 29 -14.64 12.76 -1.22
CA LYS A 29 -14.40 13.15 -2.63
C LYS A 29 -12.92 13.40 -2.91
N GLU A 30 -12.23 14.10 -2.01
CA GLU A 30 -10.79 14.37 -2.12
C GLU A 30 -9.98 13.08 -2.07
N ARG A 31 -10.33 12.16 -1.17
CA ARG A 31 -9.69 10.85 -1.07
C ARG A 31 -9.87 10.02 -2.34
N ARG A 32 -11.07 10.01 -2.92
CA ARG A 32 -11.33 9.33 -4.19
C ARG A 32 -10.52 9.95 -5.34
N LEU A 33 -10.47 11.27 -5.42
CA LEU A 33 -9.70 11.99 -6.42
C LEU A 33 -8.21 11.65 -6.33
N ALA A 34 -7.65 11.58 -5.13
CA ALA A 34 -6.26 11.20 -4.91
C ALA A 34 -5.96 9.78 -5.44
N ILE A 35 -6.82 8.81 -5.16
CA ILE A 35 -6.66 7.44 -5.67
C ILE A 35 -6.75 7.40 -7.20
N LYS A 36 -7.72 8.08 -7.80
CA LYS A 36 -7.85 8.17 -9.27
C LYS A 36 -6.60 8.78 -9.92
N SER A 37 -6.10 9.86 -9.36
CA SER A 37 -4.88 10.53 -9.83
C SER A 37 -3.67 9.60 -9.79
N LEU A 38 -3.50 8.84 -8.71
CA LEU A 38 -2.39 7.89 -8.57
C LEU A 38 -2.50 6.71 -9.54
N LEU A 39 -3.68 6.18 -9.76
CA LEU A 39 -3.89 5.11 -10.74
C LEU A 39 -3.57 5.62 -12.16
N SER A 40 -3.96 6.84 -12.50
CA SER A 40 -3.61 7.47 -13.78
C SER A 40 -2.09 7.67 -13.92
N SER A 41 -1.41 8.11 -12.89
CA SER A 41 0.06 8.24 -12.88
C SER A 41 0.74 6.90 -13.12
N LYS A 42 0.28 5.83 -12.45
CA LYS A 42 0.81 4.46 -12.65
C LYS A 42 0.68 3.96 -14.08
N VAL A 43 -0.39 4.33 -14.77
CA VAL A 43 -0.56 4.01 -16.19
C VAL A 43 0.39 4.82 -17.06
N LEU A 44 0.51 6.12 -16.82
CA LEU A 44 1.37 7.02 -17.60
C LEU A 44 2.86 6.66 -17.46
N GLU A 45 3.28 6.23 -16.29
CA GLU A 45 4.65 5.83 -16.00
C GLU A 45 4.98 4.37 -16.37
N ASN A 46 4.01 3.63 -16.94
CA ASN A 46 4.12 2.20 -17.27
C ASN A 46 4.48 1.31 -16.07
N GLU A 47 4.01 1.68 -14.90
CA GLU A 47 4.22 0.95 -13.65
C GLU A 47 3.06 0.00 -13.32
N LEU A 48 2.01 0.00 -14.14
CA LEU A 48 0.85 -0.87 -14.00
C LEU A 48 0.95 -2.06 -14.94
N THR A 49 0.87 -3.26 -14.37
CA THR A 49 0.87 -4.53 -15.12
C THR A 49 -0.45 -5.25 -14.87
N VAL A 50 -1.14 -5.60 -15.94
CA VAL A 50 -2.41 -6.36 -15.87
C VAL A 50 -2.13 -7.82 -16.20
N VAL A 51 -2.63 -8.73 -15.38
CA VAL A 51 -2.57 -10.17 -15.58
C VAL A 51 -3.98 -10.74 -15.63
N ASP A 52 -4.16 -11.86 -16.31
CA ASP A 52 -5.48 -12.49 -16.39
C ASP A 52 -5.93 -13.00 -15.03
N THR A 53 -5.19 -13.93 -14.46
CA THR A 53 -5.46 -14.51 -13.14
C THR A 53 -4.18 -15.00 -12.46
N PHE A 54 -4.21 -15.11 -11.14
CA PHE A 54 -3.21 -15.84 -10.37
C PHE A 54 -3.75 -17.24 -10.07
N GLY A 55 -3.41 -18.21 -10.90
CA GLY A 55 -3.82 -19.61 -10.74
C GLY A 55 -2.92 -20.38 -9.77
N PHE A 56 -2.95 -20.03 -8.47
CA PHE A 56 -2.19 -20.76 -7.46
C PHE A 56 -3.07 -21.80 -6.75
N ASP A 57 -2.86 -23.07 -7.08
CA ASP A 57 -3.55 -24.19 -6.44
C ASP A 57 -3.04 -24.46 -5.03
N SER A 58 -1.81 -24.05 -4.73
CA SER A 58 -1.15 -24.26 -3.45
C SER A 58 -0.37 -23.05 -2.98
N ILE A 59 -0.16 -22.94 -1.67
CA ILE A 59 0.62 -21.86 -1.05
C ILE A 59 2.11 -22.14 -1.26
N LYS A 60 2.73 -21.46 -2.24
CA LYS A 60 4.16 -21.58 -2.54
C LYS A 60 4.76 -20.23 -2.93
N THR A 61 5.68 -19.73 -2.10
CA THR A 61 6.41 -18.48 -2.37
C THR A 61 7.20 -18.52 -3.67
N LYS A 62 7.78 -19.68 -4.03
CA LYS A 62 8.54 -19.86 -5.25
C LYS A 62 7.70 -19.62 -6.52
N GLN A 63 6.42 -20.03 -6.50
CA GLN A 63 5.50 -19.77 -7.62
C GLN A 63 5.27 -18.26 -7.80
N MET A 64 5.08 -17.54 -6.69
CA MET A 64 4.88 -16.10 -6.73
C MET A 64 6.14 -15.35 -7.20
N VAL A 65 7.32 -15.75 -6.74
CA VAL A 65 8.60 -15.19 -7.21
C VAL A 65 8.77 -15.41 -8.72
N ASN A 66 8.53 -16.63 -9.19
CA ASN A 66 8.62 -16.93 -10.62
C ASN A 66 7.62 -16.11 -11.46
N ALA A 67 6.38 -15.95 -10.97
CA ALA A 67 5.37 -15.13 -11.64
C ALA A 67 5.81 -13.66 -11.75
N LEU A 68 6.31 -13.05 -10.68
CA LEU A 68 6.82 -11.68 -10.70
C LEU A 68 8.04 -11.52 -11.60
N THR A 69 8.96 -12.49 -11.62
CA THR A 69 10.12 -12.49 -12.49
C THR A 69 9.72 -12.60 -13.98
N ASN A 70 8.76 -13.45 -14.30
CA ASN A 70 8.23 -13.59 -15.67
C ASN A 70 7.54 -12.31 -16.16
N LEU A 71 6.87 -11.58 -15.25
CA LEU A 71 6.28 -10.26 -15.53
C LEU A 71 7.32 -9.15 -15.64
N LYS A 72 8.60 -9.44 -15.37
CA LYS A 72 9.71 -8.47 -15.35
C LYS A 72 9.46 -7.28 -14.42
N VAL A 73 8.79 -7.54 -13.31
CA VAL A 73 8.47 -6.52 -12.31
C VAL A 73 9.60 -6.47 -11.30
N GLU A 74 10.34 -5.37 -11.28
CA GLU A 74 11.49 -5.17 -10.40
C GLU A 74 11.17 -4.17 -9.27
N GLY A 75 11.63 -4.48 -8.06
CA GLY A 75 11.48 -3.60 -6.89
C GLY A 75 10.18 -3.79 -6.13
N LYS A 76 9.77 -2.76 -5.40
CA LYS A 76 8.57 -2.81 -4.55
C LYS A 76 7.30 -2.93 -5.37
N THR A 77 6.53 -3.98 -5.12
CA THR A 77 5.34 -4.33 -5.90
C THR A 77 4.10 -4.45 -5.01
N LEU A 78 3.04 -3.79 -5.40
CA LEU A 78 1.71 -3.96 -4.82
C LEU A 78 0.87 -4.85 -5.73
N VAL A 79 0.35 -5.94 -5.18
CA VAL A 79 -0.56 -6.84 -5.88
C VAL A 79 -1.99 -6.58 -5.41
N LEU A 80 -2.86 -6.15 -6.33
CA LEU A 80 -4.27 -5.94 -6.04
C LEU A 80 -5.11 -7.13 -6.47
N LEU A 81 -5.94 -7.57 -5.57
CA LEU A 81 -6.87 -8.68 -5.80
C LEU A 81 -8.32 -8.17 -5.71
N PRO A 82 -9.25 -8.73 -6.51
CA PRO A 82 -10.66 -8.36 -6.46
C PRO A 82 -11.32 -8.84 -5.16
N GLU A 83 -10.91 -10.03 -4.70
CA GLU A 83 -11.40 -10.70 -3.50
C GLU A 83 -10.25 -11.39 -2.76
N LYS A 84 -10.53 -11.79 -1.51
CA LYS A 84 -9.53 -12.47 -0.68
C LYS A 84 -9.18 -13.83 -1.27
N ASN A 85 -7.94 -13.96 -1.76
CA ASN A 85 -7.37 -15.24 -2.16
C ASN A 85 -6.23 -15.59 -1.21
N GLU A 86 -6.48 -16.59 -0.33
CA GLU A 86 -5.51 -16.99 0.68
C GLU A 86 -4.23 -17.60 0.09
N ASN A 87 -4.32 -18.31 -1.02
CA ASN A 87 -3.17 -18.91 -1.66
C ASN A 87 -2.21 -17.85 -2.17
N VAL A 88 -2.72 -16.83 -2.85
CA VAL A 88 -1.92 -15.70 -3.35
C VAL A 88 -1.36 -14.87 -2.19
N GLN A 89 -2.20 -14.54 -1.21
CA GLN A 89 -1.79 -13.73 -0.07
C GLN A 89 -0.68 -14.39 0.76
N LYS A 90 -0.84 -15.67 1.10
CA LYS A 90 0.15 -16.41 1.89
C LYS A 90 1.43 -16.69 1.10
N SER A 91 1.34 -16.86 -0.23
CA SER A 91 2.50 -17.03 -1.10
C SER A 91 3.32 -15.74 -1.25
N ALA A 92 2.67 -14.57 -1.25
CA ALA A 92 3.33 -13.28 -1.45
C ALA A 92 3.89 -12.66 -0.16
N ARG A 93 3.27 -12.90 1.01
CA ARG A 93 3.57 -12.18 2.26
C ARG A 93 5.02 -12.31 2.75
N ASN A 94 5.71 -13.40 2.42
CA ASN A 94 7.10 -13.63 2.84
C ASN A 94 8.13 -13.02 1.89
N ILE A 95 7.71 -12.47 0.76
CA ILE A 95 8.63 -11.85 -0.22
C ILE A 95 8.85 -10.41 0.19
N GLU A 96 10.12 -10.02 0.36
CA GLU A 96 10.47 -8.64 0.67
C GLU A 96 10.05 -7.70 -0.48
N GLY A 97 9.47 -6.56 -0.12
CA GLY A 97 9.02 -5.57 -1.10
C GLY A 97 7.69 -5.88 -1.79
N VAL A 98 7.04 -7.02 -1.49
CA VAL A 98 5.73 -7.38 -2.07
C VAL A 98 4.65 -7.29 -1.01
N LYS A 99 3.56 -6.59 -1.36
CA LYS A 99 2.35 -6.51 -0.54
C LYS A 99 1.14 -6.87 -1.37
N THR A 100 0.21 -7.61 -0.78
CA THR A 100 -1.11 -7.86 -1.36
C THR A 100 -2.15 -6.98 -0.70
N SER A 101 -3.07 -6.44 -1.48
CA SER A 101 -4.19 -5.64 -1.00
C SER A 101 -5.46 -5.97 -1.80
N LEU A 102 -6.60 -5.60 -1.25
CA LEU A 102 -7.89 -5.73 -1.93
C LEU A 102 -8.31 -4.37 -2.48
N VAL A 103 -9.18 -4.37 -3.50
CA VAL A 103 -9.74 -3.13 -4.07
C VAL A 103 -10.38 -2.25 -2.99
N ASN A 104 -11.08 -2.86 -2.04
CA ASN A 104 -11.77 -2.12 -0.97
C ASN A 104 -10.83 -1.54 0.10
N THR A 105 -9.61 -2.05 0.21
CA THR A 105 -8.62 -1.62 1.21
C THR A 105 -7.45 -0.83 0.62
N ILE A 106 -7.53 -0.50 -0.67
CA ILE A 106 -6.52 0.32 -1.34
C ILE A 106 -6.41 1.69 -0.67
N ASN A 107 -5.20 2.17 -0.50
CA ASN A 107 -4.93 3.49 0.06
C ASN A 107 -3.82 4.21 -0.70
N VAL A 108 -3.79 5.53 -0.57
CA VAL A 108 -2.81 6.41 -1.23
C VAL A 108 -1.38 6.08 -0.81
N TYR A 109 -1.16 5.78 0.45
CA TYR A 109 0.17 5.47 0.97
C TYR A 109 0.78 4.24 0.29
N ASP A 110 0.02 3.16 0.17
CA ASP A 110 0.50 1.93 -0.48
C ASP A 110 0.77 2.16 -1.97
N LEU A 111 -0.09 2.89 -2.67
CA LEU A 111 0.11 3.23 -4.08
C LEU A 111 1.38 4.04 -4.33
N LEU A 112 1.75 4.93 -3.42
CA LEU A 112 2.98 5.71 -3.50
C LEU A 112 4.21 4.92 -3.07
N LYS A 113 4.09 4.11 -2.01
CA LYS A 113 5.20 3.34 -1.46
C LYS A 113 5.70 2.24 -2.41
N TYR A 114 4.77 1.57 -3.11
CA TYR A 114 5.07 0.50 -4.05
C TYR A 114 5.10 1.05 -5.47
N LYS A 115 6.27 0.96 -6.11
CA LYS A 115 6.46 1.47 -7.46
C LYS A 115 5.57 0.73 -8.46
N ASN A 116 5.64 -0.58 -8.46
CA ASN A 116 4.90 -1.40 -9.41
C ASN A 116 3.54 -1.80 -8.86
N LEU A 117 2.53 -1.77 -9.71
CA LEU A 117 1.18 -2.19 -9.42
C LEU A 117 0.79 -3.35 -10.33
N VAL A 118 0.56 -4.53 -9.75
CA VAL A 118 0.08 -5.70 -10.48
C VAL A 118 -1.38 -5.93 -10.15
N VAL A 119 -2.22 -5.98 -11.16
CA VAL A 119 -3.66 -6.14 -11.03
C VAL A 119 -4.16 -7.30 -11.89
N THR A 120 -5.22 -7.97 -11.47
CA THR A 120 -5.92 -8.93 -12.32
C THR A 120 -6.99 -8.22 -13.15
N LEU A 121 -7.41 -8.84 -14.23
CA LEU A 121 -8.44 -8.29 -15.13
C LEU A 121 -9.75 -8.02 -14.38
N ASP A 122 -10.15 -8.93 -13.49
CA ASP A 122 -11.33 -8.77 -12.63
C ASP A 122 -11.15 -7.62 -11.61
N THR A 123 -9.92 -7.38 -11.16
CA THR A 123 -9.61 -6.23 -10.31
C THR A 123 -9.82 -4.92 -11.04
N VAL A 124 -9.43 -4.83 -12.32
CA VAL A 124 -9.65 -3.62 -13.14
C VAL A 124 -11.13 -3.32 -13.27
N LYS A 125 -11.95 -4.31 -13.62
CA LYS A 125 -13.41 -4.14 -13.69
C LYS A 125 -14.01 -3.63 -12.37
N LYS A 126 -13.57 -4.23 -11.26
CA LYS A 126 -14.04 -3.82 -9.92
C LYS A 126 -13.55 -2.41 -9.52
N LEU A 127 -12.36 -2.00 -9.95
CA LEU A 127 -11.87 -0.63 -9.76
C LEU A 127 -12.71 0.38 -10.56
N GLU A 128 -13.10 0.04 -11.80
CA GLU A 128 -13.97 0.87 -12.61
C GLU A 128 -15.36 1.04 -11.96
N GLU A 129 -15.95 -0.02 -11.42
CA GLU A 129 -17.23 0.07 -10.69
C GLU A 129 -17.15 0.98 -9.46
N VAL A 130 -16.06 0.91 -8.70
CA VAL A 130 -15.92 1.65 -7.43
C VAL A 130 -15.53 3.10 -7.65
N TYR A 131 -14.69 3.39 -8.66
CA TYR A 131 -14.09 4.72 -8.88
C TYR A 131 -14.55 5.43 -10.14
N ALA A 132 -15.32 4.80 -10.99
CA ALA A 132 -15.87 5.44 -12.19
C ALA A 132 -16.74 6.67 -11.90
#